data_f1f1c5dc189b164080775dc26c4e3d33
#
_entry.id   f1f1c5dc189b164080775dc26c4e3d33
#
_cell.length_a   1.000
_cell.length_b   1.000
_cell.length_c   1.000
_cell.angle_alpha   90.00
_cell.angle_beta   90.00
_cell.angle_gamma   90.00
#
_symmetry.space_group_name_H-M   'P 1'
#
loop_
_entity.id
_entity.type
_entity.pdbx_description
1 polymer ?
#
loop_
_entity_poly.entity_id
_entity_poly.type
_entity_poly.pdbx_seq_one_letter_code
_entity_poly.pdbx_strand_id
1 'polypeptide(L)'
;ASSAASDVYKRQVVYDTEKHEIISTPSIRTAKAFETFPTFSPDGKTLYFCSAEARSMPHEYSEVKYNLCSIAFDPVTRSFGSRIDTLYNAGKDGKSASFPRVSPDGKFLLYTLSGYGNFSIWHKDADLYLLDIASGISHSLQNANSTDTESYHSWSSNSRWIVFSSRRIDRLYTRPYFAYIDEEGNASKPFLLPQKDTDYYHRFMKSYNICLLYTSDAADEARS
;
A
#
# COMPACT_ATOMS: atom_id res chain seq x y z
N ALA A 1 22.64 -5.56 -9.68
CA ALA A 1 22.35 -7.00 -9.87
C ALA A 1 21.73 -7.70 -8.65
N SER A 2 21.54 -7.01 -7.52
CA SER A 2 21.08 -7.65 -6.27
C SER A 2 19.56 -7.51 -5.98
N SER A 3 18.84 -6.67 -6.68
CA SER A 3 17.42 -6.44 -6.41
C SER A 3 16.47 -7.47 -7.05
N ALA A 4 16.88 -8.11 -8.13
CA ALA A 4 16.04 -9.08 -8.83
C ALA A 4 15.92 -10.43 -8.09
N ALA A 5 16.86 -10.79 -7.22
CA ALA A 5 16.84 -12.04 -6.48
C ALA A 5 15.86 -12.04 -5.29
N SER A 6 15.41 -10.87 -4.81
CA SER A 6 14.51 -10.77 -3.65
C SER A 6 13.03 -11.04 -4.00
N ASP A 7 12.65 -11.01 -5.28
CA ASP A 7 11.26 -11.15 -5.71
C ASP A 7 10.84 -12.58 -6.06
N VAL A 8 11.75 -13.54 -6.01
CA VAL A 8 11.53 -14.91 -6.50
C VAL A 8 10.55 -15.73 -5.64
N TYR A 9 10.37 -15.40 -4.35
CA TYR A 9 9.47 -16.15 -3.45
C TYR A 9 8.89 -15.24 -2.36
N LYS A 10 7.85 -14.49 -2.66
CA LYS A 10 7.11 -13.72 -1.65
C LYS A 10 6.01 -14.58 -1.06
N ARG A 11 5.97 -14.68 0.26
CA ARG A 11 4.98 -15.43 1.04
C ARG A 11 4.54 -14.59 2.22
N GLN A 12 3.29 -14.76 2.65
CA GLN A 12 2.79 -14.08 3.83
C GLN A 12 2.81 -15.02 5.04
N VAL A 13 3.28 -14.48 6.15
CA VAL A 13 3.24 -15.12 7.45
C VAL A 13 2.89 -14.07 8.49
N VAL A 14 2.24 -14.48 9.57
CA VAL A 14 2.05 -13.68 10.77
C VAL A 14 3.02 -14.19 11.83
N TYR A 15 3.74 -13.29 12.47
CA TYR A 15 4.60 -13.64 13.60
C TYR A 15 3.94 -13.20 14.90
N ASP A 16 3.68 -14.16 15.79
CA ASP A 16 3.20 -13.91 17.14
C ASP A 16 4.40 -13.52 18.02
N THR A 17 4.45 -12.26 18.44
CA THR A 17 5.56 -11.70 19.23
C THR A 17 5.55 -12.15 20.69
N GLU A 18 4.41 -12.62 21.22
CA GLU A 18 4.30 -13.10 22.61
C GLU A 18 4.75 -14.57 22.71
N LYS A 19 4.35 -15.39 21.75
CA LYS A 19 4.66 -16.82 21.75
C LYS A 19 5.86 -17.20 20.89
N HIS A 20 6.38 -16.23 20.13
CA HIS A 20 7.48 -16.42 19.19
C HIS A 20 7.21 -17.52 18.14
N GLU A 21 5.97 -17.55 17.63
CA GLU A 21 5.51 -18.55 16.66
C GLU A 21 5.16 -17.91 15.32
N ILE A 22 5.38 -18.68 14.24
CA ILE A 22 4.95 -18.31 12.89
C ILE A 22 3.59 -18.93 12.64
N ILE A 23 2.60 -18.10 12.28
CA ILE A 23 1.26 -18.49 11.89
C ILE A 23 1.13 -18.32 10.38
N SER A 24 0.69 -19.35 9.68
CA SER A 24 0.50 -19.32 8.22
C SER A 24 -0.59 -20.29 7.80
N THR A 25 -1.08 -20.15 6.57
CA THR A 25 -2.03 -21.08 5.95
C THR A 25 -1.58 -21.39 4.53
N PRO A 26 -1.85 -22.60 4.02
CA PRO A 26 -1.57 -22.95 2.63
C PRO A 26 -2.16 -21.96 1.62
N SER A 27 -3.29 -21.32 1.94
CA SER A 27 -3.99 -20.37 1.07
C SER A 27 -3.18 -19.12 0.74
N ILE A 28 -2.28 -18.66 1.63
CA ILE A 28 -1.40 -17.49 1.44
C ILE A 28 0.08 -17.86 1.35
N ARG A 29 0.36 -19.14 1.09
CA ARG A 29 1.72 -19.69 1.01
C ARG A 29 1.83 -20.69 -0.13
N THR A 30 1.36 -20.34 -1.31
CA THR A 30 1.41 -21.25 -2.46
C THR A 30 2.69 -21.04 -3.28
N ALA A 31 3.17 -22.09 -3.96
CA ALA A 31 4.25 -21.95 -4.93
C ALA A 31 3.80 -21.32 -6.25
N LYS A 32 2.48 -21.16 -6.43
CA LYS A 32 1.86 -20.69 -7.68
C LYS A 32 1.54 -19.21 -7.69
N ALA A 33 1.74 -18.52 -6.56
CA ALA A 33 1.41 -17.10 -6.44
C ALA A 33 2.52 -16.32 -5.71
N PHE A 34 2.61 -15.04 -6.03
CA PHE A 34 3.35 -14.05 -5.26
C PHE A 34 2.36 -13.33 -4.35
N GLU A 35 2.56 -13.40 -3.04
CA GLU A 35 1.79 -12.64 -2.05
C GLU A 35 2.67 -11.53 -1.45
N THR A 36 2.15 -10.30 -1.39
CA THR A 36 2.93 -9.13 -0.93
C THR A 36 2.03 -8.05 -0.30
N PHE A 37 2.66 -7.04 0.30
CA PHE A 37 2.01 -5.86 0.88
C PHE A 37 0.91 -6.19 1.90
N PRO A 38 1.18 -6.99 2.95
CA PRO A 38 0.17 -7.30 3.95
C PRO A 38 -0.15 -6.10 4.83
N THR A 39 -1.43 -5.99 5.20
CA THR A 39 -1.92 -5.06 6.23
C THR A 39 -3.12 -5.66 6.95
N PHE A 40 -3.18 -5.52 8.27
CA PHE A 40 -4.35 -5.93 9.04
C PHE A 40 -5.40 -4.82 9.10
N SER A 41 -6.66 -5.22 9.24
CA SER A 41 -7.70 -4.33 9.74
C SER A 41 -7.35 -3.86 11.17
N PRO A 42 -7.84 -2.68 11.61
CA PRO A 42 -7.57 -2.17 12.96
C PRO A 42 -8.01 -3.10 14.09
N ASP A 43 -9.04 -3.92 13.87
CA ASP A 43 -9.51 -4.93 14.82
C ASP A 43 -8.73 -6.26 14.77
N GLY A 44 -7.75 -6.38 13.87
CA GLY A 44 -6.93 -7.56 13.69
C GLY A 44 -7.63 -8.77 13.07
N LYS A 45 -8.87 -8.64 12.58
CA LYS A 45 -9.67 -9.78 12.12
C LYS A 45 -9.61 -10.05 10.62
N THR A 46 -9.01 -9.16 9.85
CA THR A 46 -8.88 -9.31 8.41
C THR A 46 -7.46 -8.96 7.98
N LEU A 47 -6.81 -9.86 7.26
CA LEU A 47 -5.56 -9.56 6.57
C LEU A 47 -5.88 -9.19 5.12
N TYR A 48 -5.49 -7.98 4.72
CA TYR A 48 -5.49 -7.53 3.33
C TYR A 48 -4.09 -7.71 2.74
N PHE A 49 -4.01 -8.11 1.49
CA PHE A 49 -2.73 -8.33 0.81
C PHE A 49 -2.90 -8.28 -0.70
N CYS A 50 -1.80 -8.22 -1.42
CA CYS A 50 -1.79 -8.33 -2.88
C CYS A 50 -1.32 -9.72 -3.31
N SER A 51 -2.01 -10.33 -4.29
CA SER A 51 -1.67 -11.65 -4.81
C SER A 51 -1.68 -11.66 -6.34
N ALA A 52 -0.64 -12.22 -6.95
CA ALA A 52 -0.50 -12.41 -8.39
C ALA A 52 -0.07 -13.84 -8.71
N GLU A 53 -0.40 -14.33 -9.90
CA GLU A 53 0.16 -15.57 -10.42
C GLU A 53 1.69 -15.47 -10.48
N ALA A 54 2.40 -16.49 -10.03
CA ALA A 54 3.84 -16.54 -10.09
C ALA A 54 4.33 -16.58 -11.54
N ARG A 55 5.32 -15.74 -11.85
CA ARG A 55 5.93 -15.59 -13.17
C ARG A 55 7.43 -15.89 -13.11
N SER A 56 8.03 -16.10 -14.27
CA SER A 56 9.47 -16.34 -14.39
C SER A 56 10.24 -15.03 -14.23
N MET A 57 10.79 -14.82 -13.04
CA MET A 57 11.56 -13.60 -12.74
C MET A 57 13.04 -13.75 -13.11
N PRO A 58 13.70 -12.70 -13.60
CA PRO A 58 13.22 -11.33 -13.81
C PRO A 58 12.58 -11.10 -15.19
N HIS A 59 12.46 -12.10 -16.06
CA HIS A 59 12.10 -11.90 -17.47
C HIS A 59 10.65 -11.43 -17.67
N GLU A 60 9.72 -11.90 -16.81
CA GLU A 60 8.29 -11.62 -16.93
C GLU A 60 7.78 -10.60 -15.87
N TYR A 61 8.66 -9.72 -15.39
CA TYR A 61 8.30 -8.78 -14.31
C TYR A 61 7.12 -7.86 -14.67
N SER A 62 6.97 -7.49 -15.94
CA SER A 62 5.88 -6.63 -16.43
C SER A 62 4.53 -7.35 -16.55
N GLU A 63 4.56 -8.69 -16.54
CA GLU A 63 3.38 -9.54 -16.56
C GLU A 63 2.77 -9.75 -15.17
N VAL A 64 3.49 -9.36 -14.11
CA VAL A 64 3.02 -9.51 -12.73
C VAL A 64 1.94 -8.47 -12.45
N LYS A 65 0.69 -8.94 -12.32
CA LYS A 65 -0.50 -8.13 -12.05
C LYS A 65 -1.12 -8.60 -10.73
N TYR A 66 -1.02 -7.78 -9.71
CA TYR A 66 -1.55 -8.12 -8.39
C TYR A 66 -3.02 -7.80 -8.25
N ASN A 67 -3.79 -8.79 -7.84
CA ASN A 67 -5.12 -8.59 -7.27
C ASN A 67 -4.99 -8.00 -5.85
N LEU A 68 -5.99 -7.25 -5.42
CA LEU A 68 -6.17 -6.91 -4.01
C LEU A 68 -7.09 -7.94 -3.37
N CYS A 69 -6.61 -8.58 -2.32
CA CYS A 69 -7.27 -9.71 -1.67
C CYS A 69 -7.44 -9.48 -0.16
N SER A 70 -8.35 -10.23 0.42
CA SER A 70 -8.49 -10.31 1.88
C SER A 70 -8.72 -11.76 2.33
N ILE A 71 -8.34 -12.05 3.56
CA ILE A 71 -8.61 -13.30 4.26
C ILE A 71 -8.94 -13.03 5.72
N ALA A 72 -9.95 -13.70 6.24
CA ALA A 72 -10.31 -13.59 7.65
C ALA A 72 -9.18 -14.15 8.55
N PHE A 73 -8.99 -13.53 9.69
CA PHE A 73 -8.07 -13.97 10.73
C PHE A 73 -8.77 -13.90 12.09
N ASP A 74 -8.66 -14.94 12.86
CA ASP A 74 -9.14 -14.97 14.25
C ASP A 74 -7.95 -14.76 15.20
N PRO A 75 -7.84 -13.58 15.85
CA PRO A 75 -6.73 -13.28 16.75
C PRO A 75 -6.76 -14.12 18.05
N VAL A 76 -7.92 -14.69 18.43
CA VAL A 76 -8.05 -15.51 19.63
C VAL A 76 -7.52 -16.93 19.39
N THR A 77 -8.02 -17.58 18.33
CA THR A 77 -7.53 -18.92 17.91
C THR A 77 -6.24 -18.84 17.11
N ARG A 78 -5.85 -17.64 16.69
CA ARG A 78 -4.65 -17.36 15.87
C ARG A 78 -4.65 -18.17 14.58
N SER A 79 -5.79 -18.18 13.91
CA SER A 79 -5.98 -18.99 12.70
C SER A 79 -6.59 -18.16 11.56
N PHE A 80 -6.20 -18.52 10.35
CA PHE A 80 -6.78 -17.93 9.14
C PHE A 80 -8.07 -18.65 8.74
N GLY A 81 -8.98 -17.91 8.14
CA GLY A 81 -10.11 -18.47 7.41
C GLY A 81 -9.65 -19.29 6.19
N SER A 82 -10.58 -20.03 5.61
CA SER A 82 -10.31 -20.91 4.45
C SER A 82 -10.49 -20.22 3.09
N ARG A 83 -11.16 -19.04 3.07
CA ARG A 83 -11.54 -18.35 1.84
C ARG A 83 -10.76 -17.07 1.68
N ILE A 84 -10.20 -16.85 0.48
CA ILE A 84 -9.66 -15.58 0.02
C ILE A 84 -10.73 -14.88 -0.81
N ASP A 85 -11.04 -13.63 -0.45
CA ASP A 85 -11.90 -12.75 -1.21
C ASP A 85 -11.06 -11.82 -2.09
N THR A 86 -11.46 -11.66 -3.36
CA THR A 86 -10.81 -10.74 -4.30
C THR A 86 -11.60 -9.43 -4.32
N LEU A 87 -10.99 -8.36 -3.79
CA LEU A 87 -11.58 -7.02 -3.71
C LEU A 87 -11.37 -6.22 -5.00
N TYR A 88 -10.19 -6.39 -5.63
CA TYR A 88 -9.86 -5.87 -6.94
C TYR A 88 -9.25 -6.99 -7.78
N ASN A 89 -9.75 -7.15 -9.01
CA ASN A 89 -9.30 -8.19 -9.93
C ASN A 89 -8.50 -7.58 -11.08
N ALA A 90 -7.17 -7.76 -11.03
CA ALA A 90 -6.23 -7.26 -12.02
C ALA A 90 -6.46 -7.80 -13.44
N GLY A 91 -7.07 -8.97 -13.56
CA GLY A 91 -7.38 -9.59 -14.86
C GLY A 91 -8.50 -8.89 -15.64
N LYS A 92 -9.31 -8.02 -14.99
CA LYS A 92 -10.42 -7.33 -15.65
C LYS A 92 -9.98 -6.09 -16.44
N ASP A 93 -9.07 -5.31 -15.89
CA ASP A 93 -8.64 -4.03 -16.47
C ASP A 93 -7.12 -3.93 -16.71
N GLY A 94 -6.40 -5.00 -16.41
CA GLY A 94 -4.99 -5.12 -16.70
C GLY A 94 -4.06 -4.29 -15.81
N LYS A 95 -4.58 -3.68 -14.74
CA LYS A 95 -3.78 -2.96 -13.75
C LYS A 95 -3.39 -3.86 -12.58
N SER A 96 -2.44 -3.41 -11.79
CA SER A 96 -1.89 -4.11 -10.63
C SER A 96 -2.09 -3.29 -9.37
N ALA A 97 -2.66 -3.90 -8.31
CA ALA A 97 -2.81 -3.27 -7.00
C ALA A 97 -1.52 -3.37 -6.18
N SER A 98 -1.23 -2.34 -5.38
CA SER A 98 -0.10 -2.33 -4.45
C SER A 98 -0.37 -1.48 -3.21
N PHE A 99 0.37 -1.76 -2.14
CA PHE A 99 0.38 -0.99 -0.88
C PHE A 99 -0.99 -0.76 -0.25
N PRO A 100 -1.85 -1.78 -0.04
CA PRO A 100 -3.09 -1.58 0.69
C PRO A 100 -2.82 -1.04 2.09
N ARG A 101 -3.60 -0.03 2.52
CA ARG A 101 -3.54 0.57 3.86
C ARG A 101 -4.95 0.85 4.35
N VAL A 102 -5.35 0.16 5.41
CA VAL A 102 -6.65 0.39 6.05
C VAL A 102 -6.60 1.68 6.85
N SER A 103 -7.65 2.49 6.78
CA SER A 103 -7.81 3.65 7.66
C SER A 103 -7.94 3.20 9.12
N PRO A 104 -7.41 3.93 10.11
CA PRO A 104 -7.49 3.56 11.53
C PRO A 104 -8.89 3.31 12.06
N ASP A 105 -9.92 3.95 11.48
CA ASP A 105 -11.33 3.71 11.80
C ASP A 105 -11.92 2.46 11.13
N GLY A 106 -11.17 1.80 10.25
CA GLY A 106 -11.59 0.59 9.55
C GLY A 106 -12.59 0.81 8.41
N LYS A 107 -12.89 2.05 8.04
CA LYS A 107 -13.90 2.37 7.03
C LYS A 107 -13.39 2.21 5.60
N PHE A 108 -12.15 2.63 5.36
CA PHE A 108 -11.57 2.70 4.02
C PHE A 108 -10.30 1.87 3.88
N LEU A 109 -10.06 1.39 2.67
CA LEU A 109 -8.81 0.78 2.24
C LEU A 109 -8.22 1.60 1.09
N LEU A 110 -7.10 2.27 1.35
CA LEU A 110 -6.34 3.05 0.36
C LEU A 110 -5.31 2.13 -0.31
N TYR A 111 -5.19 2.20 -1.63
CA TYR A 111 -4.22 1.43 -2.40
C TYR A 111 -3.81 2.13 -3.69
N THR A 112 -2.74 1.68 -4.32
CA THR A 112 -2.28 2.20 -5.62
C THR A 112 -2.61 1.20 -6.72
N LEU A 113 -3.10 1.67 -7.88
CA LEU A 113 -3.17 0.92 -9.12
C LEU A 113 -2.13 1.44 -10.11
N SER A 114 -1.38 0.53 -10.74
CA SER A 114 -0.36 0.81 -11.76
C SER A 114 -0.35 -0.25 -12.86
N GLY A 115 0.41 -0.06 -13.91
CA GLY A 115 0.45 -0.96 -15.06
C GLY A 115 0.94 -2.37 -14.76
N TYR A 116 1.84 -2.55 -13.76
CA TYR A 116 2.32 -3.86 -13.28
C TYR A 116 2.84 -3.76 -11.83
N GLY A 117 3.16 -4.89 -11.21
CA GLY A 117 3.26 -5.06 -9.77
C GLY A 117 4.53 -4.56 -9.08
N ASN A 118 5.58 -4.14 -9.81
CA ASN A 118 6.87 -3.79 -9.21
C ASN A 118 7.12 -2.29 -9.29
N PHE A 119 7.61 -1.69 -8.18
CA PHE A 119 8.07 -0.30 -8.12
C PHE A 119 7.07 0.73 -8.68
N SER A 120 5.83 0.72 -8.18
CA SER A 120 4.76 1.64 -8.62
C SER A 120 5.15 3.11 -8.62
N ILE A 121 6.12 3.52 -7.79
CA ILE A 121 6.64 4.90 -7.75
C ILE A 121 7.33 5.34 -9.05
N TRP A 122 7.69 4.41 -9.93
CA TRP A 122 8.27 4.69 -11.24
C TRP A 122 7.25 4.64 -12.38
N HIS A 123 6.01 4.26 -12.10
CA HIS A 123 4.95 4.15 -13.09
C HIS A 123 4.17 5.46 -13.16
N LYS A 124 4.16 6.10 -14.32
CA LYS A 124 3.41 7.35 -14.53
C LYS A 124 1.90 7.20 -14.35
N ASP A 125 1.39 5.99 -14.53
CA ASP A 125 -0.01 5.63 -14.40
C ASP A 125 -0.37 5.06 -13.00
N ALA A 126 0.52 5.25 -12.03
CA ALA A 126 0.26 4.85 -10.65
C ALA A 126 -0.60 5.87 -9.95
N ASP A 127 -1.85 5.51 -9.70
CA ASP A 127 -2.90 6.34 -9.11
C ASP A 127 -3.38 5.77 -7.77
N LEU A 128 -3.80 6.66 -6.87
CA LEU A 128 -4.44 6.30 -5.61
C LEU A 128 -5.92 5.98 -5.82
N TYR A 129 -6.35 4.87 -5.23
CA TYR A 129 -7.72 4.40 -5.18
C TYR A 129 -8.17 4.16 -3.76
N LEU A 130 -9.44 4.41 -3.50
CA LEU A 130 -10.07 4.19 -2.21
C LEU A 130 -11.20 3.18 -2.35
N LEU A 131 -11.17 2.13 -1.52
CA LEU A 131 -12.24 1.16 -1.36
C LEU A 131 -13.00 1.46 -0.07
N ASP A 132 -14.29 1.66 -0.15
CA ASP A 132 -15.18 1.59 1.02
C ASP A 132 -15.37 0.13 1.39
N ILE A 133 -14.92 -0.26 2.57
CA ILE A 133 -14.85 -1.67 2.99
C ILE A 133 -16.26 -2.26 3.18
N ALA A 134 -17.21 -1.45 3.65
CA ALA A 134 -18.55 -1.92 3.93
C ALA A 134 -19.37 -2.17 2.66
N SER A 135 -19.26 -1.29 1.67
CA SER A 135 -19.98 -1.43 0.40
C SER A 135 -19.23 -2.25 -0.65
N GLY A 136 -17.91 -2.39 -0.50
CA GLY A 136 -17.04 -3.01 -1.52
C GLY A 136 -16.86 -2.15 -2.78
N ILE A 137 -17.27 -0.88 -2.75
CA ILE A 137 -17.16 0.04 -3.89
C ILE A 137 -15.81 0.75 -3.83
N SER A 138 -15.10 0.72 -4.96
CA SER A 138 -13.82 1.40 -5.12
C SER A 138 -13.90 2.52 -6.15
N HIS A 139 -13.20 3.63 -5.88
CA HIS A 139 -13.08 4.74 -6.81
C HIS A 139 -11.68 5.36 -6.80
N SER A 140 -11.32 6.04 -7.88
CA SER A 140 -10.08 6.79 -8.00
C SER A 140 -10.16 8.09 -7.19
N LEU A 141 -9.09 8.43 -6.47
CA LEU A 141 -8.96 9.72 -5.76
C LEU A 141 -8.54 10.83 -6.75
N GLN A 142 -9.43 11.17 -7.69
CA GLN A 142 -9.15 12.06 -8.82
C GLN A 142 -8.51 13.40 -8.41
N ASN A 143 -8.96 14.00 -7.31
CA ASN A 143 -8.39 15.27 -6.82
C ASN A 143 -6.97 15.11 -6.27
N ALA A 144 -6.64 13.94 -5.74
CA ALA A 144 -5.30 13.64 -5.21
C ALA A 144 -4.34 13.17 -6.31
N ASN A 145 -4.83 12.51 -7.35
CA ASN A 145 -4.05 11.99 -8.45
C ASN A 145 -3.59 13.09 -9.42
N SER A 146 -2.57 12.78 -10.23
CA SER A 146 -1.99 13.70 -11.22
C SER A 146 -1.68 12.96 -12.54
N THR A 147 -0.94 13.58 -13.42
CA THR A 147 -0.46 12.95 -14.67
C THR A 147 0.85 12.18 -14.50
N ASP A 148 1.32 12.01 -13.27
CA ASP A 148 2.50 11.24 -12.90
C ASP A 148 2.16 10.37 -11.68
N THR A 149 3.11 9.68 -11.12
CA THR A 149 2.90 8.67 -10.08
C THR A 149 2.41 9.24 -8.75
N GLU A 150 1.50 8.53 -8.11
CA GLU A 150 1.09 8.64 -6.72
C GLU A 150 1.19 7.26 -6.05
N SER A 151 2.06 7.15 -5.02
CA SER A 151 2.28 5.88 -4.34
C SER A 151 2.83 6.08 -2.92
N TYR A 152 3.21 4.99 -2.23
CA TYR A 152 3.82 5.00 -0.89
C TYR A 152 3.02 5.85 0.09
N HIS A 153 1.74 5.56 0.20
CA HIS A 153 0.79 6.30 1.02
C HIS A 153 0.64 5.72 2.42
N SER A 154 0.20 6.56 3.35
CA SER A 154 -0.25 6.16 4.68
C SER A 154 -1.30 7.10 5.24
N TRP A 155 -2.02 6.63 6.28
CA TRP A 155 -3.06 7.36 6.98
C TRP A 155 -2.52 8.08 8.21
N SER A 156 -3.13 9.20 8.56
CA SER A 156 -3.04 9.76 9.90
C SER A 156 -3.90 8.97 10.88
N SER A 157 -3.57 9.03 12.18
CA SER A 157 -4.28 8.32 13.23
C SER A 157 -5.77 8.66 13.36
N ASN A 158 -6.19 9.85 12.89
CA ASN A 158 -7.58 10.29 12.91
C ASN A 158 -8.39 9.87 11.66
N SER A 159 -7.83 9.07 10.75
CA SER A 159 -8.47 8.59 9.52
C SER A 159 -8.93 9.69 8.54
N ARG A 160 -8.41 10.92 8.67
CA ARG A 160 -8.85 12.08 7.88
C ARG A 160 -7.80 12.62 6.94
N TRP A 161 -6.55 12.29 7.16
CA TRP A 161 -5.46 12.74 6.31
C TRP A 161 -4.70 11.56 5.74
N ILE A 162 -4.30 11.70 4.51
CA ILE A 162 -3.34 10.80 3.87
C ILE A 162 -2.08 11.58 3.52
N VAL A 163 -0.94 10.91 3.61
CA VAL A 163 0.32 11.36 3.02
C VAL A 163 0.71 10.37 1.94
N PHE A 164 1.25 10.86 0.85
CA PHE A 164 1.70 10.01 -0.25
C PHE A 164 2.86 10.66 -1.00
N SER A 165 3.64 9.86 -1.69
CA SER A 165 4.72 10.30 -2.56
C SER A 165 4.22 10.56 -3.96
N SER A 166 4.57 11.70 -4.56
CA SER A 166 4.23 12.04 -5.93
C SER A 166 5.39 12.69 -6.67
N ARG A 167 5.48 12.44 -7.98
CA ARG A 167 6.47 13.01 -8.89
C ARG A 167 5.91 14.13 -9.77
N ARG A 168 4.73 14.65 -9.46
CA ARG A 168 3.94 15.61 -10.27
C ARG A 168 4.65 16.91 -10.63
N ILE A 169 5.71 17.34 -9.92
CA ILE A 169 6.39 18.62 -10.19
C ILE A 169 7.37 18.49 -11.36
N ASP A 170 8.30 17.56 -11.28
CA ASP A 170 9.41 17.43 -12.24
C ASP A 170 9.51 16.05 -12.91
N ARG A 171 8.61 15.13 -12.55
CA ARG A 171 8.56 13.74 -13.05
C ARG A 171 9.82 12.92 -12.74
N LEU A 172 10.63 13.39 -11.84
CA LEU A 172 11.92 12.77 -11.50
C LEU A 172 12.02 12.45 -10.02
N TYR A 173 11.76 13.43 -9.15
CA TYR A 173 11.90 13.27 -7.70
C TYR A 173 10.54 13.16 -7.01
N THR A 174 10.45 12.20 -6.09
CA THR A 174 9.26 12.06 -5.25
C THR A 174 9.27 13.10 -4.13
N ARG A 175 8.09 13.66 -3.88
CA ARG A 175 7.85 14.62 -2.79
C ARG A 175 6.63 14.21 -1.99
N PRO A 176 6.59 14.48 -0.67
CA PRO A 176 5.47 14.14 0.17
C PRO A 176 4.32 15.14 0.00
N TYR A 177 3.16 14.64 -0.33
CA TYR A 177 1.91 15.40 -0.43
C TYR A 177 0.92 14.95 0.63
N PHE A 178 0.11 15.89 1.13
CA PHE A 178 -1.01 15.62 2.02
C PHE A 178 -2.31 15.91 1.32
N ALA A 179 -3.33 15.09 1.57
CA ALA A 179 -4.70 15.33 1.19
C ALA A 179 -5.64 14.97 2.35
N TYR A 180 -6.72 15.74 2.49
CA TYR A 180 -7.81 15.43 3.41
C TYR A 180 -8.79 14.46 2.75
N ILE A 181 -9.29 13.49 3.52
CA ILE A 181 -10.33 12.56 3.09
C ILE A 181 -11.59 12.85 3.90
N ASP A 182 -12.69 13.16 3.22
CA ASP A 182 -13.99 13.40 3.85
C ASP A 182 -14.68 12.11 4.31
N GLU A 183 -15.89 12.25 4.86
CA GLU A 183 -16.65 11.10 5.38
C GLU A 183 -17.17 10.18 4.28
N GLU A 184 -17.31 10.68 3.09
CA GLU A 184 -17.74 9.98 1.88
C GLU A 184 -16.56 9.33 1.12
N GLY A 185 -15.29 9.60 1.58
CA GLY A 185 -14.08 9.05 0.96
C GLY A 185 -13.54 9.90 -0.19
N ASN A 186 -13.98 11.14 -0.37
CA ASN A 186 -13.43 12.02 -1.39
C ASN A 186 -12.16 12.71 -0.88
N ALA A 187 -11.16 12.82 -1.76
CA ALA A 187 -9.94 13.53 -1.45
C ALA A 187 -10.06 15.04 -1.77
N SER A 188 -9.49 15.86 -0.89
CA SER A 188 -9.22 17.26 -1.22
C SER A 188 -8.10 17.38 -2.24
N LYS A 189 -7.92 18.59 -2.81
CA LYS A 189 -6.71 18.91 -3.57
C LYS A 189 -5.48 18.76 -2.66
N PRO A 190 -4.44 18.04 -3.06
CA PRO A 190 -3.28 17.80 -2.23
C PRO A 190 -2.35 19.02 -2.19
N PHE A 191 -1.60 19.14 -1.11
CA PHE A 191 -0.55 20.13 -0.97
C PHE A 191 0.78 19.47 -0.59
N LEU A 192 1.87 20.06 -1.06
CA LEU A 192 3.23 19.65 -0.73
C LEU A 192 3.53 19.95 0.75
N LEU A 193 4.18 19.05 1.46
CA LEU A 193 4.62 19.27 2.83
C LEU A 193 5.51 20.53 2.89
N PRO A 194 5.09 21.60 3.60
CA PRO A 194 5.87 22.82 3.71
C PRO A 194 7.20 22.58 4.43
N GLN A 195 8.26 23.23 3.94
CA GLN A 195 9.59 23.22 4.57
C GLN A 195 10.01 24.65 4.92
N LYS A 196 10.81 24.82 5.98
CA LYS A 196 11.39 26.13 6.34
C LYS A 196 12.30 26.66 5.24
N ASP A 197 13.11 25.79 4.65
CA ASP A 197 13.94 26.10 3.49
C ASP A 197 13.11 25.88 2.23
N THR A 198 12.80 26.95 1.50
CA THR A 198 12.02 26.90 0.26
C THR A 198 12.72 26.10 -0.85
N ASP A 199 14.06 26.00 -0.79
CA ASP A 199 14.84 25.24 -1.75
C ASP A 199 15.07 23.78 -1.34
N TYR A 200 14.53 23.35 -0.19
CA TYR A 200 14.74 22.02 0.35
C TYR A 200 14.51 20.92 -0.69
N TYR A 201 13.37 20.94 -1.38
CA TYR A 201 13.02 19.95 -2.37
C TYR A 201 13.83 20.03 -3.69
N HIS A 202 14.51 21.14 -3.95
CA HIS A 202 15.41 21.29 -5.09
C HIS A 202 16.79 20.69 -4.83
N ARG A 203 17.18 20.56 -3.55
CA ARG A 203 18.47 20.01 -3.13
C ARG A 203 18.42 18.53 -2.76
N PHE A 204 17.23 18.00 -2.47
CA PHE A 204 17.04 16.64 -2.01
C PHE A 204 16.57 15.70 -3.12
N MET A 205 17.43 14.72 -3.46
CA MET A 205 17.16 13.67 -4.46
C MET A 205 16.73 12.37 -3.78
N LYS A 206 15.71 12.40 -2.88
CA LYS A 206 15.26 11.21 -2.17
C LYS A 206 13.87 10.79 -2.59
N SER A 207 13.67 9.48 -2.75
CA SER A 207 12.33 8.90 -2.73
C SER A 207 11.88 8.77 -1.30
N TYR A 208 10.73 9.35 -0.97
CA TYR A 208 10.13 9.24 0.34
C TYR A 208 9.24 8.02 0.40
N ASN A 209 9.53 7.10 1.32
CA ASN A 209 8.58 6.11 1.79
C ASN A 209 8.05 6.62 3.13
N ILE A 210 6.78 7.00 3.17
CA ILE A 210 6.24 7.80 4.28
C ILE A 210 5.37 6.93 5.17
N CYS A 211 5.75 6.84 6.44
CA CYS A 211 4.92 6.28 7.50
C CYS A 211 4.68 7.35 8.57
N LEU A 212 3.45 7.83 8.69
CA LEU A 212 3.09 8.86 9.68
C LEU A 212 3.15 8.34 11.12
N LEU A 213 3.00 7.03 11.33
CA LEU A 213 3.04 6.43 12.67
C LEU A 213 4.45 6.43 13.28
N TYR A 214 5.49 6.37 12.45
CA TYR A 214 6.89 6.38 12.95
C TYR A 214 7.49 7.78 13.12
N THR A 215 6.84 8.83 12.61
CA THR A 215 7.38 10.19 12.74
C THR A 215 7.15 10.80 14.12
N SER A 216 6.17 10.31 14.90
CA SER A 216 5.94 10.74 16.28
C SER A 216 6.96 10.13 17.25
N ASP A 217 7.28 8.84 17.12
CA ASP A 217 8.19 8.14 18.03
C ASP A 217 9.65 8.57 17.83
N ALA A 218 10.09 8.74 16.57
CA ALA A 218 11.44 9.22 16.28
C ALA A 218 11.69 10.67 16.72
N ALA A 219 10.64 11.50 16.84
CA ALA A 219 10.75 12.85 17.35
C ALA A 219 10.85 12.90 18.89
N ASP A 220 10.31 11.92 19.59
CA ASP A 220 10.37 11.80 21.04
C ASP A 220 11.70 11.18 21.51
N GLU A 221 12.24 10.20 20.79
CA GLU A 221 13.57 9.64 21.07
C GLU A 221 14.70 10.65 20.84
N ALA A 222 14.54 11.59 19.92
CA ALA A 222 15.54 12.64 19.67
C ALA A 222 15.51 13.78 20.73
N ARG A 223 14.56 13.77 21.67
CA ARG A 223 14.42 14.74 22.76
C ARG A 223 14.81 14.22 24.14
N SER A 224 15.12 12.95 24.25
CA SER A 224 15.69 12.29 25.45
C SER A 224 17.21 12.19 25.35
#